data_7c39bada78ea2451b9d1e8eef126e8e3
#
_entry.id   7c39bada78ea2451b9d1e8eef126e8e3
#
_cell.length_a   1.000
_cell.length_b   1.000
_cell.length_c   1.000
_cell.angle_alpha   90.00
_cell.angle_beta   90.00
_cell.angle_gamma   90.00
#
_symmetry.space_group_name_H-M   'P 1'
#
loop_
_entity.id
_entity.type
_entity.pdbx_description
1 polymer ?
#
loop_
_entity_poly.entity_id
_entity_poly.type
_entity_poly.pdbx_seq_one_letter_code
_entity_poly.pdbx_strand_id
1 'polypeptide(L)'
;MRFGALVLAGLAGAVLAGPALAHHSFSMFDRDRTITLSGVVKEYEFVNPHGWIHMMATDPSGKQMEWSFEMQPISQLAPAGWKPDTLKPGDKVSVDFHPLKDGARGGQLVMATLPDGKKLGDRAP
;
A
#
# COMPACT_ATOMS: atom_id res chain seq x y z
N MET A 1 30.25 -1.69 -67.48
CA MET A 1 29.14 -2.30 -66.72
C MET A 1 29.57 -2.48 -65.28
N ARG A 2 29.03 -1.66 -64.43
CA ARG A 2 29.31 -1.76 -63.01
C ARG A 2 27.97 -1.81 -62.31
N PHE A 3 27.70 -2.96 -61.71
CA PHE A 3 26.50 -3.14 -60.87
C PHE A 3 26.74 -2.56 -59.49
N GLY A 4 26.02 -1.50 -59.15
CA GLY A 4 26.00 -0.94 -57.81
C GLY A 4 25.13 -1.80 -56.92
N ALA A 5 25.73 -2.33 -55.89
CA ALA A 5 25.01 -3.02 -54.84
C ALA A 5 24.27 -2.01 -53.95
N LEU A 6 22.95 -2.08 -53.92
CA LEU A 6 22.14 -1.40 -52.92
C LEU A 6 22.26 -2.13 -51.58
N VAL A 7 22.86 -1.47 -50.61
CA VAL A 7 22.81 -1.92 -49.23
C VAL A 7 21.53 -1.36 -48.62
N LEU A 8 20.55 -2.22 -48.35
CA LEU A 8 19.41 -1.90 -47.51
C LEU A 8 19.87 -1.91 -46.06
N ALA A 9 20.01 -0.73 -45.49
CA ALA A 9 20.17 -0.59 -44.03
C ALA A 9 18.81 -0.82 -43.38
N GLY A 10 18.65 -1.98 -42.76
CA GLY A 10 17.51 -2.27 -41.92
C GLY A 10 17.58 -1.46 -40.64
N LEU A 11 16.67 -0.51 -40.47
CA LEU A 11 16.46 0.17 -39.17
C LEU A 11 15.80 -0.83 -38.21
N ALA A 12 16.61 -1.40 -37.32
CA ALA A 12 16.09 -2.12 -36.17
C ALA A 12 15.52 -1.08 -35.20
N GLY A 13 14.20 -0.92 -35.21
CA GLY A 13 13.49 -0.12 -34.23
C GLY A 13 13.61 -0.78 -32.85
N ALA A 14 14.44 -0.24 -31.98
CA ALA A 14 14.45 -0.59 -30.58
C ALA A 14 13.14 -0.11 -29.98
N VAL A 15 12.21 -1.02 -29.74
CA VAL A 15 11.04 -0.78 -28.91
C VAL A 15 11.55 -0.64 -27.49
N LEU A 16 11.68 0.60 -27.02
CA LEU A 16 11.90 0.90 -25.60
C LEU A 16 10.61 0.50 -24.87
N ALA A 17 10.58 -0.70 -24.34
CA ALA A 17 9.60 -1.10 -23.38
C ALA A 17 9.86 -0.23 -22.13
N GLY A 18 9.08 0.83 -21.99
CA GLY A 18 9.06 1.61 -20.75
C GLY A 18 8.71 0.70 -19.56
N PRO A 19 9.17 1.02 -18.35
CA PRO A 19 8.80 0.24 -17.18
C PRO A 19 7.28 0.22 -17.10
N ALA A 20 6.71 -0.97 -17.18
CA ALA A 20 5.31 -1.18 -16.88
C ALA A 20 5.14 -0.77 -15.42
N LEU A 21 4.54 0.39 -15.18
CA LEU A 21 4.06 0.76 -13.85
C LEU A 21 3.12 -0.36 -13.43
N ALA A 22 3.59 -1.21 -12.51
CA ALA A 22 2.76 -2.20 -11.88
C ALA A 22 1.65 -1.43 -11.15
N HIS A 23 0.49 -1.26 -11.79
CA HIS A 23 -0.70 -0.84 -11.10
C HIS A 23 -0.96 -1.90 -10.04
N HIS A 24 -0.80 -1.52 -8.76
CA HIS A 24 -1.22 -2.35 -7.65
C HIS A 24 -2.71 -2.60 -7.84
N SER A 25 -3.04 -3.72 -8.45
CA SER A 25 -4.42 -4.16 -8.59
C SER A 25 -4.90 -4.49 -7.17
N PHE A 26 -6.05 -3.94 -6.76
CA PHE A 26 -6.71 -4.33 -5.50
C PHE A 26 -7.03 -5.83 -5.43
N SER A 27 -6.79 -6.57 -6.51
CA SER A 27 -6.92 -8.03 -6.58
C SER A 27 -5.92 -8.79 -5.69
N MET A 28 -4.85 -8.15 -5.20
CA MET A 28 -3.89 -8.74 -4.27
C MET A 28 -4.46 -8.90 -2.84
N PHE A 29 -5.53 -8.20 -2.50
CA PHE A 29 -6.18 -8.26 -1.20
C PHE A 29 -7.40 -9.16 -1.22
N ASP A 30 -7.57 -9.95 -0.15
CA ASP A 30 -8.76 -10.76 0.06
C ASP A 30 -9.87 -9.91 0.68
N ARG A 31 -10.70 -9.33 -0.17
CA ARG A 31 -11.74 -8.39 0.24
C ARG A 31 -12.95 -9.06 0.89
N ASP A 32 -13.05 -10.38 0.82
CA ASP A 32 -14.09 -11.14 1.50
C ASP A 32 -13.77 -11.39 2.98
N ARG A 33 -12.54 -11.08 3.39
CA ARG A 33 -12.09 -11.21 4.77
C ARG A 33 -11.70 -9.87 5.34
N THR A 34 -12.07 -9.66 6.60
CA THR A 34 -11.60 -8.53 7.41
C THR A 34 -10.99 -9.09 8.68
N ILE A 35 -9.75 -8.70 8.95
CA ILE A 35 -9.00 -9.10 10.14
C ILE A 35 -8.74 -7.85 10.97
N THR A 36 -8.85 -7.97 12.29
CA THR A 36 -8.49 -6.91 13.23
C THR A 36 -7.18 -7.27 13.90
N LEU A 37 -6.24 -6.33 13.91
CA LEU A 37 -4.95 -6.49 14.56
C LEU A 37 -4.62 -5.23 15.35
N SER A 38 -4.22 -5.42 16.61
CA SER A 38 -3.77 -4.32 17.48
C SER A 38 -2.25 -4.32 17.59
N GLY A 39 -1.67 -3.15 17.66
CA GLY A 39 -0.23 -2.98 17.74
C GLY A 39 0.19 -1.56 18.04
N VAL A 40 1.47 -1.30 17.83
CA VAL A 40 2.10 -0.01 18.07
C VAL A 40 2.65 0.53 16.75
N VAL A 41 2.29 1.76 16.40
CA VAL A 41 2.76 2.43 15.18
C VAL A 41 4.29 2.55 15.23
N LYS A 42 4.94 2.06 14.17
CA LYS A 42 6.36 2.26 13.89
C LYS A 42 6.57 3.47 12.99
N GLU A 43 5.74 3.59 11.96
CA GLU A 43 5.78 4.67 10.98
C GLU A 43 4.39 4.91 10.39
N TYR A 44 4.08 6.17 10.16
CA TYR A 44 2.86 6.59 9.46
C TYR A 44 3.23 7.52 8.32
N GLU A 45 2.80 7.19 7.13
CA GLU A 45 3.09 7.93 5.91
C GLU A 45 1.81 8.50 5.31
N PHE A 46 1.64 9.80 5.40
CA PHE A 46 0.54 10.53 4.76
C PHE A 46 1.03 11.12 3.43
N VAL A 47 1.14 10.26 2.42
CA VAL A 47 1.78 10.54 1.13
C VAL A 47 0.99 9.97 -0.04
N ASN A 48 1.25 10.46 -1.24
CA ASN A 48 0.78 9.88 -2.50
C ASN A 48 1.88 8.99 -3.10
N PRO A 49 1.54 7.97 -3.90
CA PRO A 49 0.18 7.62 -4.39
C PRO A 49 -0.70 6.93 -3.35
N HIS A 50 -0.13 6.36 -2.29
CA HIS A 50 -0.84 5.68 -1.21
C HIS A 50 -0.22 6.03 0.13
N GLY A 51 -1.07 6.28 1.15
CA GLY A 51 -0.63 6.34 2.53
C GLY A 51 -0.29 4.95 3.08
N TRP A 52 0.45 4.90 4.19
CA TRP A 52 0.84 3.66 4.84
C TRP A 52 0.82 3.77 6.36
N ILE A 53 0.43 2.67 6.99
CA ILE A 53 0.64 2.47 8.43
C ILE A 53 1.53 1.24 8.58
N HIS A 54 2.71 1.42 9.15
CA HIS A 54 3.60 0.35 9.56
C HIS A 54 3.51 0.21 11.06
N MET A 55 3.18 -0.98 11.55
CA MET A 55 3.06 -1.21 12.99
C MET A 55 3.73 -2.50 13.43
N MET A 56 4.14 -2.52 14.68
CA MET A 56 4.60 -3.72 15.36
C MET A 56 3.43 -4.36 16.09
N ALA A 57 3.20 -5.63 15.84
CA ALA A 57 2.18 -6.40 16.54
C ALA A 57 2.77 -7.74 17.00
N THR A 58 2.26 -8.23 18.13
CA THR A 58 2.65 -9.50 18.70
C THR A 58 1.84 -10.62 18.06
N ASP A 59 2.52 -11.60 17.48
CA ASP A 59 1.88 -12.80 16.96
C ASP A 59 1.45 -13.75 18.09
N PRO A 60 0.68 -14.83 17.80
CA PRO A 60 0.25 -15.78 18.81
C PRO A 60 1.40 -16.46 19.57
N SER A 61 2.62 -16.50 19.01
CA SER A 61 3.81 -17.05 19.67
C SER A 61 4.48 -16.08 20.65
N GLY A 62 4.00 -14.84 20.75
CA GLY A 62 4.58 -13.78 21.55
C GLY A 62 5.70 -12.99 20.85
N LYS A 63 5.97 -13.26 19.57
CA LYS A 63 6.99 -12.57 18.79
C LYS A 63 6.43 -11.31 18.16
N GLN A 64 7.15 -10.19 18.28
CA GLN A 64 6.82 -8.95 17.61
C GLN A 64 7.20 -9.02 16.12
N MET A 65 6.24 -8.70 15.26
CA MET A 65 6.39 -8.70 13.82
C MET A 65 5.89 -7.37 13.26
N GLU A 66 6.55 -6.90 12.22
CA GLU A 66 6.11 -5.71 11.48
C GLU A 66 4.99 -6.07 10.49
N TRP A 67 3.96 -5.22 10.48
CA TRP A 67 2.81 -5.28 9.57
C TRP A 67 2.68 -3.97 8.83
N SER A 68 2.35 -4.03 7.56
CA SER A 68 2.20 -2.84 6.72
C SER A 68 0.81 -2.80 6.07
N PHE A 69 0.11 -1.70 6.28
CA PHE A 69 -1.24 -1.51 5.75
C PHE A 69 -1.24 -0.38 4.73
N GLU A 70 -1.66 -0.73 3.51
CA GLU A 70 -1.83 0.23 2.42
C GLU A 70 -3.11 1.01 2.62
N MET A 71 -3.02 2.31 2.45
CA MET A 71 -4.13 3.24 2.56
C MET A 71 -4.46 3.84 1.19
N GLN A 72 -5.55 4.57 1.11
CA GLN A 72 -5.93 5.31 -0.10
C GLN A 72 -5.01 6.53 -0.34
N PRO A 73 -5.08 7.15 -1.52
CA PRO A 73 -4.45 8.44 -1.77
C PRO A 73 -4.95 9.54 -0.83
N ILE A 74 -4.14 10.57 -0.64
CA ILE A 74 -4.48 11.73 0.23
C ILE A 74 -5.84 12.34 -0.14
N SER A 75 -6.17 12.38 -1.43
CA SER A 75 -7.46 12.90 -1.91
C SER A 75 -8.69 12.19 -1.33
N GLN A 76 -8.55 10.96 -0.88
CA GLN A 76 -9.59 10.18 -0.20
C GLN A 76 -9.41 10.16 1.32
N LEU A 77 -8.18 10.16 1.79
CA LEU A 77 -7.87 10.12 3.22
C LEU A 77 -8.21 11.44 3.93
N ALA A 78 -7.88 12.58 3.33
CA ALA A 78 -8.13 13.88 3.94
C ALA A 78 -9.63 14.14 4.21
N PRO A 79 -10.56 13.89 3.26
CA PRO A 79 -11.99 13.99 3.54
C PRO A 79 -12.49 13.00 4.60
N ALA A 80 -11.82 11.86 4.75
CA ALA A 80 -12.12 10.86 5.79
C ALA A 80 -11.63 11.27 7.19
N GLY A 81 -10.89 12.36 7.32
CA GLY A 81 -10.43 12.90 8.59
C GLY A 81 -8.96 12.66 8.89
N TRP A 82 -8.22 12.03 7.98
CA TRP A 82 -6.78 11.81 8.14
C TRP A 82 -5.99 13.10 7.89
N LYS A 83 -4.94 13.28 8.67
CA LYS A 83 -3.99 14.40 8.60
C LYS A 83 -2.56 13.89 8.72
N PRO A 84 -1.54 14.68 8.35
CA PRO A 84 -0.14 14.28 8.49
C PRO A 84 0.26 13.87 9.91
N ASP A 85 -0.39 14.40 10.92
CA ASP A 85 -0.11 14.17 12.34
C ASP A 85 -1.13 13.25 13.03
N THR A 86 -2.00 12.58 12.30
CA THR A 86 -3.03 11.69 12.85
C THR A 86 -2.43 10.58 13.70
N LEU A 87 -1.35 9.98 13.25
CA LEU A 87 -0.60 8.96 13.97
C LEU A 87 0.86 9.35 14.12
N LYS A 88 1.47 8.87 15.18
CA LYS A 88 2.90 9.05 15.49
C LYS A 88 3.52 7.72 15.89
N PRO A 89 4.83 7.52 15.67
CA PRO A 89 5.54 6.37 16.24
C PRO A 89 5.27 6.24 17.74
N GLY A 90 4.95 5.03 18.18
CA GLY A 90 4.60 4.74 19.57
C GLY A 90 3.10 4.75 19.87
N ASP A 91 2.25 5.24 18.99
CA ASP A 91 0.80 5.22 19.18
C ASP A 91 0.27 3.79 19.17
N LYS A 92 -0.63 3.50 20.10
CA LYS A 92 -1.37 2.23 20.13
C LYS A 92 -2.59 2.36 19.22
N VAL A 93 -2.70 1.44 18.28
CA VAL A 93 -3.77 1.41 17.28
C VAL A 93 -4.33 0.01 17.10
N SER A 94 -5.58 -0.04 16.65
CA SER A 94 -6.19 -1.26 16.13
C SER A 94 -6.57 -1.03 14.68
N VAL A 95 -6.24 -1.95 13.80
CA VAL A 95 -6.46 -1.85 12.36
C VAL A 95 -7.35 -3.00 11.91
N ASP A 96 -8.45 -2.66 11.27
CA ASP A 96 -9.25 -3.60 10.48
C ASP A 96 -8.76 -3.53 9.03
N PHE A 97 -8.45 -4.67 8.43
CA PHE A 97 -7.86 -4.71 7.10
C PHE A 97 -8.28 -5.95 6.30
N HIS A 98 -8.23 -5.82 4.99
CA HIS A 98 -8.30 -6.93 4.06
C HIS A 98 -6.90 -7.52 3.89
N PRO A 99 -6.69 -8.80 4.25
CA PRO A 99 -5.35 -9.39 4.22
C PRO A 99 -4.83 -9.58 2.78
N LEU A 100 -3.51 -9.62 2.64
CA LEU A 100 -2.87 -10.05 1.41
C LEU A 100 -3.17 -11.54 1.15
N LYS A 101 -3.53 -11.88 -0.09
CA LYS A 101 -3.85 -13.26 -0.50
C LYS A 101 -2.65 -14.21 -0.41
N ASP A 102 -1.44 -13.67 -0.54
CA ASP A 102 -0.19 -14.44 -0.44
C ASP A 102 0.25 -14.75 1.00
N GLY A 103 -0.48 -14.25 1.99
CA GLY A 103 -0.18 -14.47 3.41
C GLY A 103 0.92 -13.58 3.98
N ALA A 104 1.43 -12.60 3.22
CA ALA A 104 2.36 -11.61 3.75
C ALA A 104 1.70 -10.78 4.87
N ARG A 105 2.54 -10.27 5.79
CA ARG A 105 2.08 -9.47 6.93
C ARG A 105 1.66 -8.08 6.49
N GLY A 106 0.37 -7.90 6.25
CA GLY A 106 -0.20 -6.63 5.84
C GLY A 106 -1.51 -6.82 5.12
N GLY A 107 -2.00 -5.74 4.57
CA GLY A 107 -3.23 -5.70 3.82
C GLY A 107 -3.66 -4.29 3.46
N GLN A 108 -4.88 -4.17 3.00
CA GLN A 108 -5.53 -2.90 2.71
C GLN A 108 -6.29 -2.42 3.94
N LEU A 109 -6.02 -1.20 4.39
CA LEU A 109 -6.77 -0.59 5.49
C LEU A 109 -8.27 -0.53 5.17
N VAL A 110 -9.09 -0.91 6.13
CA VAL A 110 -10.54 -0.68 6.14
C VAL A 110 -10.89 0.40 7.16
N MET A 111 -10.40 0.23 8.39
CA MET A 111 -10.69 1.11 9.52
C MET A 111 -9.52 1.10 10.49
N ALA A 112 -9.18 2.25 11.04
CA ALA A 112 -8.26 2.32 12.16
C ALA A 112 -8.94 2.90 13.39
N THR A 113 -8.67 2.31 14.54
CA THR A 113 -9.06 2.86 15.84
C THR A 113 -7.84 3.52 16.47
N LEU A 114 -7.91 4.83 16.64
CA LEU A 114 -6.83 5.67 17.15
C LEU A 114 -6.68 5.53 18.67
N PRO A 115 -5.59 6.03 19.28
CA PRO A 115 -5.37 5.93 20.71
C PRO A 115 -6.49 6.51 21.58
N ASP A 116 -7.18 7.55 21.11
CA ASP A 116 -8.33 8.18 21.78
C ASP A 116 -9.67 7.44 21.56
N GLY A 117 -9.67 6.34 20.83
CA GLY A 117 -10.85 5.56 20.47
C GLY A 117 -11.60 6.05 19.23
N LYS A 118 -11.19 7.16 18.61
CA LYS A 118 -11.76 7.62 17.35
C LYS A 118 -11.46 6.63 16.24
N LYS A 119 -12.45 6.41 15.38
CA LYS A 119 -12.31 5.52 14.22
C LYS A 119 -12.25 6.33 12.93
N LEU A 120 -11.28 6.00 12.08
CA LEU A 120 -11.13 6.57 10.75
C LEU A 120 -11.11 5.46 9.70
N GLY A 121 -11.96 5.59 8.70
CA GLY A 121 -11.97 4.71 7.53
C GLY A 121 -10.94 5.13 6.48
N ASP A 122 -10.74 4.30 5.45
CA ASP A 122 -9.80 4.61 4.37
C ASP A 122 -10.37 5.62 3.37
N ARG A 123 -11.65 5.97 3.50
CA ARG A 123 -12.36 7.02 2.75
C ARG A 123 -13.51 7.59 3.56
N ALA A 124 -14.02 8.75 3.15
CA ALA A 124 -15.22 9.30 3.75
C ALA A 124 -16.43 8.37 3.54
N PRO A 125 -17.37 8.33 4.49
CA PRO A 125 -18.59 7.55 4.36
C PRO A 125 -19.44 8.00 3.17
#